data_14b0aae002d7ddffe39ba11a88219235
#
_entry.id   14b0aae002d7ddffe39ba11a88219235
#
_cell.length_a   1.000
_cell.length_b   1.000
_cell.length_c   1.000
_cell.angle_alpha   90.00
_cell.angle_beta   90.00
_cell.angle_gamma   90.00
#
_symmetry.space_group_name_H-M   'P 1'
#
loop_
_entity.id
_entity.type
_entity.pdbx_description
1 polymer ?
#
loop_
_entity_poly.entity_id
_entity_poly.type
_entity_poly.pdbx_seq_one_letter_code
_entity_poly.pdbx_strand_id
1 'polypeptide(L)'
;DPEILTKNISIAAKKKGVKIFEKCKLKKILKRGNQIRGVKTNLGTINCEYVVLCAGMWSRQIGEAAGVSIPLYPNEHFYMITENYRNLPKILPTFRDPDTYLYAREYHGKIMLGIFEPNAKNAFKDTGKVPNNFSFGEFKVNKKYIKMLHQLAAKRIPVVKDLKIEKYFSGPESFTPDSNFLMGETQEIKNFYVCCGFNSIGIGSSGGAGKTVAEWMIRGHTDQDLFSLDVKRFEKFNSSLRFIKERTTETLGNLFKMHWPYKQLETSRNIKLLPYHKELKKLGACFGQMAGYERPMWFSKNKKPSYKYSYGYQNWYQSAKSECLNTRNNLGFFDLTPFVKFEISGKNAHEQLQYLCANNIKHIEGRSTYTQMLNPSGGIEADLTVSCLKKNHFRIICPALARSHNKSHILKNLKKKIKFEDVTEKYSCIGLFGPNSRKFLTELFGNFFSKEDFPFSRGKYLDISNSKVWFQRLSFIGELGWEIYIPIKKTNIIFKKIKNLGKKFNLSYSGMHALDILRLEKKFLHWGHDITSENNPFESGLAFAVSFKKNESFIGRDALEKIKNKPLKKKLELFSLKNRFKPGKPLLLHDEPIYKDDKIVGYSTSSNYSFCYNKNICLAYI
;
A
#
# COMPACT_ATOMS: atom_id res chain seq x y z
N ASP A 1 29.99 -10.23 11.21
CA ASP A 1 30.72 -9.57 10.12
C ASP A 1 30.04 -9.87 8.78
N PRO A 2 29.61 -8.85 8.02
CA PRO A 2 28.90 -9.01 6.73
C PRO A 2 29.74 -9.69 5.64
N GLU A 3 31.03 -9.45 5.64
CA GLU A 3 31.97 -10.03 4.66
C GLU A 3 32.08 -11.54 4.87
N ILE A 4 32.31 -11.97 6.10
CA ILE A 4 32.40 -13.39 6.48
C ILE A 4 31.07 -14.10 6.16
N LEU A 5 29.94 -13.48 6.51
CA LEU A 5 28.61 -14.03 6.20
C LEU A 5 28.43 -14.24 4.70
N THR A 6 28.77 -13.24 3.88
CA THR A 6 28.61 -13.30 2.42
C THR A 6 29.52 -14.35 1.81
N LYS A 7 30.79 -14.44 2.26
CA LYS A 7 31.74 -15.48 1.84
C LYS A 7 31.21 -16.88 2.18
N ASN A 8 30.77 -17.11 3.40
CA ASN A 8 30.23 -18.41 3.83
C ASN A 8 28.99 -18.84 3.04
N ILE A 9 28.05 -17.90 2.79
CA ILE A 9 26.87 -18.17 1.93
C ILE A 9 27.31 -18.52 0.51
N SER A 10 28.31 -17.81 -0.06
CA SER A 10 28.81 -18.09 -1.41
C SER A 10 29.48 -19.46 -1.52
N ILE A 11 30.25 -19.86 -0.51
CA ILE A 11 30.87 -21.19 -0.44
C ILE A 11 29.79 -22.28 -0.37
N ALA A 12 28.78 -22.09 0.49
CA ALA A 12 27.67 -23.03 0.63
C ALA A 12 26.87 -23.14 -0.68
N ALA A 13 26.61 -22.03 -1.37
CA ALA A 13 25.93 -22.01 -2.67
C ALA A 13 26.73 -22.77 -3.74
N LYS A 14 28.07 -22.54 -3.82
CA LYS A 14 28.96 -23.26 -4.76
C LYS A 14 28.91 -24.78 -4.50
N LYS A 15 28.93 -25.22 -3.23
CA LYS A 15 28.79 -26.63 -2.86
C LYS A 15 27.47 -27.27 -3.33
N LYS A 16 26.43 -26.45 -3.52
CA LYS A 16 25.13 -26.87 -4.04
C LYS A 16 24.99 -26.68 -5.57
N GLY A 17 26.10 -26.44 -6.28
CA GLY A 17 26.14 -26.34 -7.75
C GLY A 17 25.91 -24.93 -8.32
N VAL A 18 25.79 -23.89 -7.50
CA VAL A 18 25.67 -22.52 -7.99
C VAL A 18 26.98 -22.07 -8.62
N LYS A 19 26.95 -21.59 -9.87
CA LYS A 19 28.09 -20.99 -10.56
C LYS A 19 28.16 -19.50 -10.23
N ILE A 20 29.28 -19.04 -9.67
CA ILE A 20 29.51 -17.64 -9.32
C ILE A 20 30.59 -17.10 -10.24
N PHE A 21 30.29 -16.07 -11.02
CA PHE A 21 31.21 -15.39 -11.92
C PHE A 21 31.54 -14.01 -11.37
N GLU A 22 32.76 -13.85 -10.90
CA GLU A 22 33.29 -12.56 -10.45
C GLU A 22 33.78 -11.73 -11.65
N LYS A 23 33.88 -10.40 -11.49
CA LYS A 23 34.25 -9.46 -12.57
C LYS A 23 33.40 -9.58 -13.83
N CYS A 24 32.19 -10.12 -13.67
CA CYS A 24 31.21 -10.35 -14.72
C CYS A 24 30.18 -9.22 -14.75
N LYS A 25 30.42 -8.20 -15.57
CA LYS A 25 29.56 -7.00 -15.64
C LYS A 25 28.38 -7.24 -16.56
N LEU A 26 27.16 -7.03 -16.03
CA LEU A 26 25.94 -7.01 -16.81
C LEU A 26 25.95 -5.85 -17.82
N LYS A 27 25.72 -6.14 -19.09
CA LYS A 27 25.62 -5.16 -20.19
C LYS A 27 24.18 -4.91 -20.61
N LYS A 28 23.34 -5.98 -20.68
CA LYS A 28 21.96 -5.87 -21.15
C LYS A 28 21.13 -7.05 -20.67
N ILE A 29 19.86 -6.77 -20.33
CA ILE A 29 18.81 -7.77 -20.15
C ILE A 29 18.26 -8.16 -21.52
N LEU A 30 18.23 -9.45 -21.84
CA LEU A 30 17.72 -9.97 -23.10
C LEU A 30 16.27 -10.44 -22.92
N LYS A 31 15.39 -9.97 -23.81
CA LYS A 31 13.95 -10.29 -23.76
C LYS A 31 13.38 -10.50 -25.18
N ARG A 32 12.33 -11.32 -25.25
CA ARG A 32 11.48 -11.46 -26.45
C ARG A 32 10.06 -11.03 -26.07
N GLY A 33 9.59 -9.92 -26.66
CA GLY A 33 8.39 -9.25 -26.18
C GLY A 33 8.56 -8.76 -24.73
N ASN A 34 7.67 -9.22 -23.86
CA ASN A 34 7.70 -8.91 -22.44
C ASN A 34 8.24 -10.05 -21.54
N GLN A 35 9.00 -11.00 -22.10
CA GLN A 35 9.52 -12.15 -21.35
C GLN A 35 11.05 -12.23 -21.42
N ILE A 36 11.69 -12.56 -20.28
CA ILE A 36 13.13 -12.82 -20.17
C ILE A 36 13.57 -13.95 -21.11
N ARG A 37 14.77 -13.80 -21.69
CA ARG A 37 15.50 -14.81 -22.46
C ARG A 37 16.95 -14.98 -22.01
N GLY A 38 17.48 -14.05 -21.25
CA GLY A 38 18.86 -14.13 -20.77
C GLY A 38 19.45 -12.77 -20.43
N VAL A 39 20.76 -12.76 -20.28
CA VAL A 39 21.55 -11.56 -20.02
C VAL A 39 22.81 -11.54 -20.90
N LYS A 40 23.21 -10.34 -21.34
CA LYS A 40 24.51 -10.11 -22.00
C LYS A 40 25.47 -9.51 -21.00
N THR A 41 26.67 -10.11 -20.86
CA THR A 41 27.73 -9.67 -19.97
C THR A 41 28.99 -9.28 -20.76
N ASN A 42 30.03 -8.80 -20.08
CA ASN A 42 31.36 -8.62 -20.68
C ASN A 42 32.06 -9.96 -21.00
N LEU A 43 31.63 -11.07 -20.36
CA LEU A 43 32.19 -12.41 -20.56
C LEU A 43 31.36 -13.26 -21.56
N GLY A 44 30.28 -12.74 -22.12
CA GLY A 44 29.42 -13.45 -23.05
C GLY A 44 27.93 -13.34 -22.73
N THR A 45 27.13 -14.14 -23.42
CA THR A 45 25.68 -14.22 -23.25
C THR A 45 25.29 -15.44 -22.41
N ILE A 46 24.42 -15.26 -21.46
CA ILE A 46 23.84 -16.34 -20.65
C ILE A 46 22.35 -16.40 -20.97
N ASN A 47 21.89 -17.50 -21.54
CA ASN A 47 20.48 -17.77 -21.75
C ASN A 47 19.88 -18.30 -20.46
N CYS A 48 18.74 -17.75 -20.06
CA CYS A 48 18.02 -18.17 -18.86
C CYS A 48 16.52 -17.84 -18.95
N GLU A 49 15.72 -18.56 -18.19
CA GLU A 49 14.26 -18.36 -18.12
C GLU A 49 13.87 -17.27 -17.11
N TYR A 50 14.70 -17.07 -16.08
CA TYR A 50 14.46 -16.12 -15.00
C TYR A 50 15.69 -15.26 -14.76
N VAL A 51 15.46 -14.02 -14.36
CA VAL A 51 16.51 -13.12 -13.86
C VAL A 51 16.05 -12.52 -12.55
N VAL A 52 16.89 -12.54 -11.52
CA VAL A 52 16.68 -11.81 -10.27
C VAL A 52 17.71 -10.70 -10.17
N LEU A 53 17.25 -9.45 -10.12
CA LEU A 53 18.10 -8.27 -9.98
C LEU A 53 18.32 -7.92 -8.51
N CYS A 54 19.53 -8.22 -8.01
CA CYS A 54 19.96 -7.95 -6.64
C CYS A 54 21.11 -6.92 -6.60
N ALA A 55 21.05 -5.90 -7.46
CA ALA A 55 22.18 -4.98 -7.69
C ALA A 55 22.19 -3.75 -6.76
N GLY A 56 21.52 -3.82 -5.59
CA GLY A 56 21.53 -2.74 -4.59
C GLY A 56 21.16 -1.39 -5.21
N MET A 57 21.93 -0.36 -4.96
CA MET A 57 21.67 1.00 -5.46
C MET A 57 21.76 1.16 -6.99
N TRP A 58 22.41 0.22 -7.71
CA TRP A 58 22.45 0.20 -9.17
C TRP A 58 21.19 -0.36 -9.82
N SER A 59 20.29 -0.99 -9.04
CA SER A 59 19.11 -1.68 -9.57
C SER A 59 18.18 -0.76 -10.36
N ARG A 60 18.01 0.51 -9.93
CA ARG A 60 17.18 1.47 -10.66
C ARG A 60 17.68 1.69 -12.09
N GLN A 61 18.94 2.03 -12.27
CA GLN A 61 19.49 2.32 -13.61
C GLN A 61 19.54 1.09 -14.52
N ILE A 62 19.72 -0.11 -13.94
CA ILE A 62 19.64 -1.37 -14.69
C ILE A 62 18.19 -1.64 -15.12
N GLY A 63 17.24 -1.43 -14.22
CA GLY A 63 15.82 -1.54 -14.51
C GLY A 63 15.38 -0.57 -15.61
N GLU A 64 15.74 0.71 -15.51
CA GLU A 64 15.46 1.73 -16.53
C GLU A 64 15.99 1.31 -17.91
N ALA A 65 17.22 0.78 -17.99
CA ALA A 65 17.78 0.28 -19.24
C ALA A 65 17.03 -0.94 -19.82
N ALA A 66 16.34 -1.70 -18.98
CA ALA A 66 15.48 -2.81 -19.40
C ALA A 66 14.03 -2.38 -19.68
N GLY A 67 13.65 -1.13 -19.35
CA GLY A 67 12.28 -0.61 -19.42
C GLY A 67 11.42 -1.00 -18.23
N VAL A 68 12.03 -1.21 -17.06
CA VAL A 68 11.38 -1.58 -15.80
C VAL A 68 11.51 -0.44 -14.79
N SER A 69 10.42 -0.20 -14.07
CA SER A 69 10.31 0.84 -13.04
C SER A 69 10.72 0.28 -11.68
N ILE A 70 11.85 0.74 -11.14
CA ILE A 70 12.37 0.34 -9.82
C ILE A 70 12.57 1.61 -8.98
N PRO A 71 11.61 1.96 -8.10
CA PRO A 71 11.64 3.21 -7.34
C PRO A 71 12.57 3.11 -6.13
N LEU A 72 13.84 3.38 -6.35
CA LEU A 72 14.83 3.55 -5.30
C LEU A 72 15.81 4.68 -5.64
N TYR A 73 16.40 5.27 -4.62
CA TYR A 73 17.39 6.32 -4.77
C TYR A 73 18.53 6.17 -3.75
N PRO A 74 19.79 6.35 -4.15
CA PRO A 74 20.90 6.36 -3.21
C PRO A 74 20.94 7.69 -2.43
N ASN A 75 20.92 7.62 -1.10
CA ASN A 75 21.15 8.75 -0.21
C ASN A 75 22.40 8.53 0.61
N GLU A 76 23.02 9.64 1.05
CA GLU A 76 24.17 9.59 1.95
C GLU A 76 23.70 9.14 3.34
N HIS A 77 24.43 8.19 3.92
CA HIS A 77 24.25 7.78 5.30
C HIS A 77 25.60 7.79 6.00
N PHE A 78 25.65 8.18 7.27
CA PHE A 78 26.90 8.34 7.99
C PHE A 78 26.82 7.80 9.42
N TYR A 79 27.97 7.37 9.92
CA TYR A 79 28.17 7.00 11.32
C TYR A 79 29.56 7.42 11.80
N MET A 80 29.76 7.35 13.12
CA MET A 80 31.06 7.56 13.74
C MET A 80 31.40 6.43 14.70
N ILE A 81 32.70 6.22 14.94
CA ILE A 81 33.22 5.24 15.88
C ILE A 81 34.11 5.99 16.86
N THR A 82 33.87 5.79 18.15
CA THR A 82 34.69 6.37 19.22
C THR A 82 36.02 5.64 19.36
N GLU A 83 36.93 6.23 20.12
CA GLU A 83 38.06 5.51 20.70
C GLU A 83 37.63 4.39 21.65
N ASN A 84 38.55 3.55 22.09
CA ASN A 84 38.25 2.50 23.08
C ASN A 84 37.79 3.11 24.40
N TYR A 85 36.73 2.53 24.96
CA TYR A 85 36.21 2.88 26.28
C TYR A 85 36.33 1.71 27.25
N ARG A 86 37.30 1.76 28.18
CA ARG A 86 37.68 0.63 29.07
C ARG A 86 36.48 0.13 29.92
N ASN A 87 35.57 1.03 30.28
CA ASN A 87 34.39 0.67 31.10
C ASN A 87 33.17 0.26 30.28
N LEU A 88 33.33 -0.03 28.98
CA LEU A 88 32.22 -0.50 28.15
C LEU A 88 31.82 -1.90 28.60
N PRO A 89 30.53 -2.16 28.88
CA PRO A 89 30.07 -3.51 29.21
C PRO A 89 30.39 -4.50 28.10
N LYS A 90 30.85 -5.72 28.47
CA LYS A 90 31.19 -6.78 27.50
C LYS A 90 29.98 -7.20 26.64
N ILE A 91 28.78 -7.10 27.21
CA ILE A 91 27.52 -7.38 26.50
C ILE A 91 26.70 -6.10 26.55
N LEU A 92 26.59 -5.43 25.42
CA LEU A 92 25.77 -4.23 25.26
C LEU A 92 24.78 -4.48 24.10
N PRO A 93 23.46 -4.33 24.33
CA PRO A 93 22.51 -4.47 23.25
C PRO A 93 22.66 -3.32 22.24
N THR A 94 22.40 -3.61 20.97
CA THR A 94 22.18 -2.56 19.99
C THR A 94 20.92 -1.80 20.38
N PHE A 95 21.00 -0.48 20.43
CA PHE A 95 19.82 0.31 20.77
C PHE A 95 19.49 1.35 19.71
N ARG A 96 18.26 1.79 19.75
CA ARG A 96 17.68 2.82 18.91
C ARG A 96 16.91 3.81 19.77
N ASP A 97 17.11 5.11 19.51
CA ASP A 97 16.36 6.19 20.16
C ASP A 97 15.52 6.97 19.14
N PRO A 98 14.18 6.81 19.15
CA PRO A 98 13.30 7.50 18.21
C PRO A 98 13.25 9.02 18.36
N ASP A 99 13.56 9.55 19.55
CA ASP A 99 13.52 10.99 19.82
C ASP A 99 14.72 11.73 19.21
N THR A 100 15.86 11.06 19.15
CA THR A 100 17.12 11.62 18.61
C THR A 100 17.53 11.02 17.28
N TYR A 101 16.74 10.09 16.71
CA TYR A 101 17.04 9.32 15.49
C TYR A 101 18.32 8.48 15.58
N LEU A 102 18.85 8.33 16.80
CA LEU A 102 20.12 7.70 17.09
C LEU A 102 20.00 6.18 17.07
N TYR A 103 21.02 5.52 16.55
CA TYR A 103 21.30 4.13 16.84
C TYR A 103 22.73 3.98 17.34
N ALA A 104 22.96 3.01 18.22
CA ALA A 104 24.30 2.73 18.74
C ALA A 104 24.47 1.25 19.02
N ARG A 105 25.72 0.81 18.92
CA ARG A 105 26.13 -0.54 19.31
C ARG A 105 27.58 -0.56 19.80
N GLU A 106 27.91 -1.59 20.53
CA GLU A 106 29.30 -1.96 20.79
C GLU A 106 30.01 -2.35 19.50
N TYR A 107 31.28 -1.96 19.36
CA TYR A 107 32.15 -2.28 18.23
C TYR A 107 33.60 -2.44 18.68
N HIS A 108 34.01 -3.68 19.05
CA HIS A 108 35.38 -4.03 19.46
C HIS A 108 35.94 -3.10 20.57
N GLY A 109 35.20 -2.94 21.66
CA GLY A 109 35.57 -2.05 22.77
C GLY A 109 35.32 -0.57 22.55
N LYS A 110 34.72 -0.20 21.41
CA LYS A 110 34.34 1.15 21.00
C LYS A 110 32.82 1.26 20.89
N ILE A 111 32.32 2.48 20.75
CA ILE A 111 30.92 2.72 20.49
C ILE A 111 30.77 3.18 19.03
N MET A 112 29.99 2.42 18.24
CA MET A 112 29.56 2.85 16.92
C MET A 112 28.23 3.59 17.05
N LEU A 113 28.13 4.79 16.50
CA LEU A 113 27.02 5.72 16.60
C LEU A 113 26.60 6.20 15.22
N GLY A 114 25.32 6.17 14.92
CA GLY A 114 24.75 6.73 13.68
C GLY A 114 23.38 7.35 13.90
N ILE A 115 22.94 8.14 12.94
CA ILE A 115 21.58 8.70 12.91
C ILE A 115 21.00 8.57 11.50
N PHE A 116 19.68 8.44 11.47
CA PHE A 116 18.91 8.63 10.23
C PHE A 116 18.33 10.04 10.23
N GLU A 117 19.11 10.98 9.70
CA GLU A 117 18.79 12.41 9.76
C GLU A 117 17.52 12.78 8.99
N PRO A 118 16.68 13.69 9.53
CA PRO A 118 15.38 14.05 8.93
C PRO A 118 15.45 14.63 7.51
N ASN A 119 16.59 15.24 7.16
CA ASN A 119 16.83 15.84 5.83
C ASN A 119 18.06 15.19 5.20
N ALA A 120 17.96 13.92 4.90
CA ALA A 120 19.04 13.17 4.30
C ALA A 120 19.51 13.77 2.98
N LYS A 121 20.80 13.71 2.74
CA LYS A 121 21.40 14.23 1.53
C LYS A 121 21.37 13.18 0.41
N ASN A 122 20.84 13.56 -0.74
CA ASN A 122 20.90 12.69 -1.91
C ASN A 122 22.34 12.48 -2.36
N ALA A 123 22.72 11.23 -2.57
CA ALA A 123 23.97 10.88 -3.25
C ALA A 123 23.82 11.08 -4.77
N PHE A 124 24.90 11.39 -5.46
CA PHE A 124 24.95 11.55 -6.93
C PHE A 124 23.87 12.52 -7.47
N LYS A 125 23.78 13.71 -6.89
CA LYS A 125 22.69 14.69 -7.05
C LYS A 125 22.31 15.01 -8.49
N ASP A 126 23.29 15.15 -9.39
CA ASP A 126 23.07 15.72 -10.73
C ASP A 126 22.34 14.74 -11.65
N THR A 127 22.70 13.49 -11.64
CA THR A 127 22.16 12.47 -12.53
C THR A 127 21.22 11.49 -11.83
N GLY A 128 21.33 11.37 -10.49
CA GLY A 128 20.66 10.33 -9.72
C GLY A 128 21.11 8.92 -10.08
N LYS A 129 22.20 8.79 -10.83
CA LYS A 129 22.78 7.51 -11.25
C LYS A 129 24.12 7.30 -10.55
N VAL A 130 24.33 6.08 -10.11
CA VAL A 130 25.63 5.67 -9.56
C VAL A 130 26.65 5.62 -10.69
N PRO A 131 27.81 6.30 -10.58
CA PRO A 131 28.84 6.27 -11.61
C PRO A 131 29.32 4.84 -11.89
N ASN A 132 29.65 4.56 -13.14
CA ASN A 132 30.08 3.22 -13.57
C ASN A 132 31.39 2.72 -12.92
N ASN A 133 32.21 3.64 -12.49
CA ASN A 133 33.48 3.40 -11.81
C ASN A 133 33.42 3.50 -10.29
N PHE A 134 32.24 3.76 -9.73
CA PHE A 134 32.05 3.83 -8.28
C PHE A 134 32.11 2.43 -7.67
N SER A 135 33.08 2.21 -6.78
CA SER A 135 33.25 0.97 -6.03
C SER A 135 33.94 1.29 -4.71
N PHE A 136 33.40 0.78 -3.60
CA PHE A 136 33.92 1.00 -2.24
C PHE A 136 34.22 2.47 -1.88
N GLY A 137 33.52 3.40 -2.55
CA GLY A 137 33.76 4.83 -2.37
C GLY A 137 33.08 5.37 -1.12
N GLU A 138 33.76 6.24 -0.41
CA GLU A 138 33.26 7.01 0.71
C GLU A 138 33.08 8.48 0.29
N PHE A 139 32.10 9.14 0.92
CA PHE A 139 31.89 10.58 0.76
C PHE A 139 32.60 11.36 1.87
N LYS A 140 33.00 12.59 1.58
CA LYS A 140 33.48 13.51 2.60
C LYS A 140 32.39 13.82 3.60
N VAL A 141 32.60 13.48 4.85
CA VAL A 141 31.61 13.68 5.91
C VAL A 141 31.39 15.17 6.18
N ASN A 142 30.14 15.56 6.30
CA ASN A 142 29.78 16.94 6.58
C ASN A 142 29.97 17.26 8.08
N LYS A 143 30.84 18.23 8.39
CA LYS A 143 31.13 18.66 9.77
C LYS A 143 29.87 19.04 10.56
N LYS A 144 28.86 19.62 9.92
CA LYS A 144 27.57 19.95 10.56
C LYS A 144 26.83 18.70 11.07
N TYR A 145 26.82 17.63 10.26
CA TYR A 145 26.19 16.36 10.66
C TYR A 145 26.98 15.65 11.75
N ILE A 146 28.31 15.70 11.69
CA ILE A 146 29.17 15.18 12.77
C ILE A 146 28.81 15.86 14.11
N LYS A 147 28.80 17.19 14.12
CA LYS A 147 28.49 17.98 15.31
C LYS A 147 27.09 17.64 15.84
N MET A 148 26.09 17.55 14.96
CA MET A 148 24.72 17.18 15.31
C MET A 148 24.65 15.77 15.91
N LEU A 149 25.26 14.76 15.26
CA LEU A 149 25.30 13.39 15.76
C LEU A 149 25.96 13.31 17.12
N HIS A 150 27.12 13.96 17.30
CA HIS A 150 27.83 13.98 18.57
C HIS A 150 26.99 14.60 19.70
N GLN A 151 26.32 15.73 19.44
CA GLN A 151 25.46 16.38 20.42
C GLN A 151 24.23 15.52 20.79
N LEU A 152 23.60 14.86 19.81
CA LEU A 152 22.47 13.98 20.06
C LEU A 152 22.89 12.71 20.81
N ALA A 153 24.03 12.14 20.43
CA ALA A 153 24.59 10.96 21.09
C ALA A 153 24.96 11.26 22.56
N ALA A 154 25.62 12.39 22.83
CA ALA A 154 26.01 12.80 24.19
C ALA A 154 24.80 13.00 25.13
N LYS A 155 23.62 13.36 24.61
CA LYS A 155 22.38 13.43 25.40
C LYS A 155 21.91 12.07 25.92
N ARG A 156 22.13 11.01 25.14
CA ARG A 156 21.67 9.64 25.46
C ARG A 156 22.76 8.78 26.08
N ILE A 157 24.00 9.01 25.68
CA ILE A 157 25.20 8.30 26.14
C ILE A 157 26.19 9.36 26.63
N PRO A 158 26.07 9.86 27.87
CA PRO A 158 26.84 11.00 28.35
C PRO A 158 28.35 10.87 28.16
N VAL A 159 28.93 9.66 28.30
CA VAL A 159 30.35 9.42 28.13
C VAL A 159 30.86 9.75 26.71
N VAL A 160 30.01 9.74 25.71
CA VAL A 160 30.39 10.11 24.32
C VAL A 160 30.88 11.54 24.24
N LYS A 161 30.48 12.42 25.16
CA LYS A 161 30.93 13.81 25.21
C LYS A 161 32.45 13.93 25.35
N ASP A 162 33.05 13.00 26.10
CA ASP A 162 34.45 13.04 26.49
C ASP A 162 35.33 12.10 25.65
N LEU A 163 34.71 11.23 24.82
CA LEU A 163 35.43 10.30 23.96
C LEU A 163 35.85 10.96 22.64
N LYS A 164 37.09 10.73 22.23
CA LYS A 164 37.54 11.09 20.88
C LYS A 164 36.86 10.22 19.82
N ILE A 165 36.54 10.84 18.69
CA ILE A 165 36.02 10.11 17.55
C ILE A 165 37.20 9.69 16.68
N GLU A 166 37.40 8.38 16.56
CA GLU A 166 38.50 7.78 15.83
C GLU A 166 38.20 7.67 14.35
N LYS A 167 36.95 7.36 13.99
CA LYS A 167 36.55 7.21 12.59
C LYS A 167 35.21 7.85 12.30
N TYR A 168 35.15 8.54 11.16
CA TYR A 168 33.92 8.98 10.53
C TYR A 168 33.75 8.23 9.20
N PHE A 169 32.52 7.85 8.91
CA PHE A 169 32.18 7.19 7.67
C PHE A 169 30.94 7.87 7.06
N SER A 170 30.96 8.07 5.74
CA SER A 170 29.78 8.45 4.95
C SER A 170 29.81 7.72 3.62
N GLY A 171 28.73 7.05 3.28
CA GLY A 171 28.59 6.31 2.04
C GLY A 171 27.18 6.32 1.50
N PRO A 172 26.97 5.91 0.24
CA PRO A 172 25.64 5.84 -0.34
C PRO A 172 24.95 4.52 0.02
N GLU A 173 23.69 4.62 0.43
CA GLU A 173 22.79 3.48 0.61
C GLU A 173 21.52 3.65 -0.20
N SER A 174 20.85 2.55 -0.57
CA SER A 174 19.63 2.56 -1.36
C SER A 174 18.37 2.65 -0.50
N PHE A 175 17.55 3.68 -0.77
CA PHE A 175 16.28 3.91 -0.09
C PHE A 175 15.11 3.92 -1.06
N THR A 176 13.95 3.49 -0.56
CA THR A 176 12.69 3.41 -1.29
C THR A 176 11.71 4.49 -0.82
N PRO A 177 10.65 4.79 -1.59
CA PRO A 177 9.69 5.84 -1.22
C PRO A 177 8.85 5.58 0.04
N ASP A 178 8.85 4.38 0.58
CA ASP A 178 8.05 3.95 1.73
C ASP A 178 8.86 3.23 2.82
N SER A 179 10.18 3.21 2.71
CA SER A 179 11.11 2.53 3.63
C SER A 179 11.01 0.99 3.65
N ASN A 180 10.22 0.38 2.78
CA ASN A 180 10.17 -1.06 2.60
C ASN A 180 11.01 -1.47 1.39
N PHE A 181 11.75 -2.58 1.47
CA PHE A 181 12.54 -3.05 0.33
C PHE A 181 11.66 -3.57 -0.82
N LEU A 182 12.25 -3.79 -1.97
CA LEU A 182 11.57 -4.20 -3.19
C LEU A 182 11.88 -5.64 -3.50
N MET A 183 10.85 -6.46 -3.67
CA MET A 183 11.00 -7.83 -4.14
C MET A 183 9.84 -8.26 -5.04
N GLY A 184 10.01 -9.38 -5.74
CA GLY A 184 8.98 -9.99 -6.57
C GLY A 184 9.13 -9.73 -8.07
N GLU A 185 8.22 -10.31 -8.84
CA GLU A 185 8.17 -10.21 -10.29
C GLU A 185 7.72 -8.83 -10.74
N THR A 186 8.45 -8.22 -11.68
CA THR A 186 8.08 -6.90 -12.23
C THR A 186 6.84 -6.98 -13.12
N GLN A 187 6.09 -5.87 -13.22
CA GLN A 187 4.88 -5.86 -14.05
C GLN A 187 5.17 -5.75 -15.55
N GLU A 188 6.35 -5.23 -15.92
CA GLU A 188 6.72 -4.92 -17.30
C GLU A 188 7.33 -6.12 -18.03
N ILE A 189 8.06 -6.99 -17.30
CA ILE A 189 8.78 -8.11 -17.89
C ILE A 189 8.52 -9.38 -17.09
N LYS A 190 7.88 -10.35 -17.71
CA LYS A 190 7.65 -11.68 -17.15
C LYS A 190 8.95 -12.40 -16.84
N ASN A 191 9.02 -13.06 -15.67
CA ASN A 191 10.18 -13.78 -15.17
C ASN A 191 11.38 -12.87 -14.84
N PHE A 192 11.17 -11.56 -14.76
CA PHE A 192 12.15 -10.62 -14.24
C PHE A 192 11.79 -10.23 -12.81
N TYR A 193 12.55 -10.74 -11.86
CA TYR A 193 12.37 -10.49 -10.43
C TYR A 193 13.36 -9.45 -9.95
N VAL A 194 13.00 -8.74 -8.90
CA VAL A 194 13.86 -7.81 -8.18
C VAL A 194 13.96 -8.21 -6.71
N CYS A 195 15.13 -7.93 -6.09
CA CYS A 195 15.33 -8.05 -4.65
C CYS A 195 16.39 -7.01 -4.25
N CYS A 196 15.94 -5.78 -3.93
CA CYS A 196 16.83 -4.62 -3.76
C CYS A 196 16.20 -3.52 -2.90
N GLY A 197 16.94 -2.43 -2.65
CA GLY A 197 16.42 -1.27 -1.92
C GLY A 197 16.14 -1.54 -0.44
N PHE A 198 17.05 -2.20 0.26
CA PHE A 198 16.82 -2.73 1.60
C PHE A 198 16.85 -1.71 2.74
N ASN A 199 17.02 -0.42 2.48
CA ASN A 199 16.90 0.64 3.49
C ASN A 199 17.69 0.34 4.77
N SER A 200 18.98 0.01 4.66
CA SER A 200 19.89 -0.34 5.76
C SER A 200 19.63 -1.66 6.53
N ILE A 201 18.63 -2.46 6.13
CA ILE A 201 18.32 -3.73 6.82
C ILE A 201 18.70 -4.97 6.01
N GLY A 202 19.49 -4.82 4.93
CA GLY A 202 19.77 -5.88 3.97
C GLY A 202 20.43 -7.12 4.57
N ILE A 203 21.35 -6.97 5.51
CA ILE A 203 22.03 -8.13 6.13
C ILE A 203 21.04 -8.99 6.91
N GLY A 204 20.23 -8.37 7.76
CA GLY A 204 19.23 -9.08 8.57
C GLY A 204 18.09 -9.71 7.74
N SER A 205 17.74 -9.08 6.62
CA SER A 205 16.63 -9.51 5.78
C SER A 205 17.03 -10.47 4.64
N SER A 206 18.31 -10.58 4.31
CA SER A 206 18.79 -11.29 3.11
C SER A 206 18.40 -12.76 3.05
N GLY A 207 18.46 -13.46 4.18
CA GLY A 207 18.12 -14.89 4.26
C GLY A 207 16.64 -15.14 3.95
N GLY A 208 15.75 -14.40 4.63
CA GLY A 208 14.31 -14.47 4.41
C GLY A 208 13.91 -14.04 3.00
N ALA A 209 14.43 -12.92 2.53
CA ALA A 209 14.17 -12.41 1.18
C ALA A 209 14.60 -13.38 0.09
N GLY A 210 15.83 -13.94 0.20
CA GLY A 210 16.36 -14.91 -0.76
C GLY A 210 15.51 -16.18 -0.82
N LYS A 211 15.13 -16.75 0.33
CA LYS A 211 14.22 -17.92 0.42
C LYS A 211 12.88 -17.60 -0.26
N THR A 212 12.27 -16.51 0.12
CA THR A 212 10.94 -16.13 -0.36
C THR A 212 10.91 -15.88 -1.87
N VAL A 213 11.91 -15.17 -2.43
CA VAL A 213 12.00 -14.95 -3.88
C VAL A 213 12.16 -16.28 -4.62
N ALA A 214 13.00 -17.20 -4.12
CA ALA A 214 13.17 -18.52 -4.72
C ALA A 214 11.86 -19.33 -4.72
N GLU A 215 11.15 -19.37 -3.60
CA GLU A 215 9.85 -20.04 -3.48
C GLU A 215 8.80 -19.39 -4.41
N TRP A 216 8.78 -18.06 -4.48
CA TRP A 216 7.88 -17.32 -5.38
C TRP A 216 8.14 -17.64 -6.85
N MET A 217 9.42 -17.71 -7.26
CA MET A 217 9.79 -18.10 -8.63
C MET A 217 9.33 -19.51 -8.98
N ILE A 218 9.51 -20.48 -8.06
CA ILE A 218 9.15 -21.89 -8.27
C ILE A 218 7.63 -22.06 -8.35
N ARG A 219 6.88 -21.44 -7.43
CA ARG A 219 5.42 -21.60 -7.31
C ARG A 219 4.62 -20.66 -8.22
N GLY A 220 5.23 -19.56 -8.65
CA GLY A 220 4.56 -18.48 -9.39
C GLY A 220 3.66 -17.56 -8.54
N HIS A 221 3.54 -17.83 -7.23
CA HIS A 221 2.83 -17.03 -6.23
C HIS A 221 3.46 -17.22 -4.85
N THR A 222 3.05 -16.43 -3.88
CA THR A 222 3.43 -16.58 -2.48
C THR A 222 2.19 -16.83 -1.63
N ASP A 223 2.36 -17.59 -0.55
CA ASP A 223 1.32 -17.83 0.47
C ASP A 223 1.43 -16.82 1.62
N GLN A 224 2.46 -15.96 1.60
CA GLN A 224 2.69 -14.91 2.59
C GLN A 224 2.14 -13.58 2.10
N ASP A 225 1.74 -12.72 3.02
CA ASP A 225 1.45 -11.32 2.70
C ASP A 225 2.75 -10.55 2.45
N LEU A 226 3.06 -10.38 1.19
CA LEU A 226 4.23 -9.65 0.71
C LEU A 226 3.85 -8.35 -0.01
N PHE A 227 2.59 -7.91 0.07
CA PHE A 227 2.15 -6.73 -0.66
C PHE A 227 2.98 -5.49 -0.32
N SER A 228 3.32 -5.31 0.96
CA SER A 228 4.17 -4.20 1.41
C SER A 228 5.61 -4.24 0.87
N LEU A 229 6.07 -5.39 0.34
CA LEU A 229 7.39 -5.62 -0.23
C LEU A 229 7.36 -5.79 -1.75
N ASP A 230 6.19 -6.17 -2.32
CA ASP A 230 6.04 -6.41 -3.74
C ASP A 230 6.34 -5.13 -4.54
N VAL A 231 7.24 -5.21 -5.52
CA VAL A 231 7.57 -4.09 -6.41
C VAL A 231 6.33 -3.52 -7.11
N LYS A 232 5.30 -4.33 -7.31
CA LYS A 232 4.01 -3.96 -7.92
C LYS A 232 3.09 -3.10 -7.02
N ARG A 233 3.49 -2.82 -5.76
CA ARG A 233 2.80 -1.80 -4.93
C ARG A 233 2.99 -0.39 -5.45
N PHE A 234 4.00 -0.19 -6.30
CA PHE A 234 4.32 1.09 -6.91
C PHE A 234 3.74 1.25 -8.32
N GLU A 235 3.39 2.48 -8.65
CA GLU A 235 3.03 2.92 -9.99
C GLU A 235 4.21 3.65 -10.66
N LYS A 236 4.12 3.84 -11.99
CA LYS A 236 5.20 4.50 -12.78
C LYS A 236 5.62 5.87 -12.24
N PHE A 237 4.69 6.67 -11.70
CA PHE A 237 5.03 8.00 -11.17
C PHE A 237 5.99 7.94 -9.97
N ASN A 238 5.96 6.84 -9.19
CA ASN A 238 6.84 6.63 -8.03
C ASN A 238 8.33 6.52 -8.43
N SER A 239 8.63 6.22 -9.70
CA SER A 239 10.00 6.14 -10.23
C SER A 239 10.48 7.43 -10.89
N SER A 240 9.65 8.48 -10.95
CA SER A 240 10.10 9.77 -11.48
C SER A 240 11.22 10.34 -10.58
N LEU A 241 12.27 10.87 -11.21
CA LEU A 241 13.47 11.31 -10.49
C LEU A 241 13.13 12.33 -9.38
N ARG A 242 12.25 13.28 -9.68
CA ARG A 242 11.78 14.27 -8.68
C ARG A 242 11.14 13.57 -7.48
N PHE A 243 10.18 12.67 -7.74
CA PHE A 243 9.45 11.97 -6.68
C PHE A 243 10.39 11.18 -5.77
N ILE A 244 11.25 10.32 -6.35
CA ILE A 244 12.12 9.46 -5.55
C ILE A 244 13.16 10.27 -4.75
N LYS A 245 13.71 11.35 -5.32
CA LYS A 245 14.65 12.25 -4.61
C LYS A 245 14.03 12.84 -3.36
N GLU A 246 12.88 13.50 -3.50
CA GLU A 246 12.19 14.16 -2.38
C GLU A 246 11.69 13.14 -1.35
N ARG A 247 11.06 12.06 -1.82
CA ARG A 247 10.42 11.09 -0.96
C ARG A 247 11.40 10.23 -0.17
N THR A 248 12.51 9.77 -0.79
CA THR A 248 13.51 8.97 -0.08
C THR A 248 14.29 9.77 0.96
N THR A 249 14.45 11.08 0.77
CA THR A 249 14.99 11.98 1.79
C THR A 249 14.12 11.98 3.06
N GLU A 250 12.80 12.10 2.89
CA GLU A 250 11.86 12.08 4.03
C GLU A 250 11.77 10.70 4.67
N THR A 251 11.67 9.64 3.85
CA THR A 251 11.49 8.28 4.38
C THR A 251 12.74 7.76 5.08
N LEU A 252 13.95 8.14 4.63
CA LEU A 252 15.18 7.86 5.36
C LEU A 252 15.11 8.50 6.75
N GLY A 253 14.82 9.79 6.83
CA GLY A 253 14.73 10.50 8.12
C GLY A 253 13.61 10.00 9.03
N ASN A 254 12.61 9.34 8.47
CA ASN A 254 11.54 8.73 9.26
C ASN A 254 11.86 7.31 9.72
N LEU A 255 12.93 6.67 9.22
CA LEU A 255 13.20 5.25 9.46
C LEU A 255 13.32 4.92 10.95
N PHE A 256 14.01 5.78 11.73
CA PHE A 256 14.15 5.63 13.18
C PHE A 256 13.39 6.67 14.02
N LYS A 257 12.66 7.55 13.38
CA LYS A 257 11.80 8.52 14.05
C LYS A 257 10.59 7.83 14.70
N MET A 258 9.94 8.52 15.63
CA MET A 258 8.66 8.09 16.18
C MET A 258 7.63 7.87 15.06
N HIS A 259 7.08 6.67 14.98
CA HIS A 259 6.04 6.30 14.01
C HIS A 259 4.66 6.59 14.60
N TRP A 260 4.20 7.82 14.39
CA TRP A 260 2.88 8.24 14.85
C TRP A 260 1.77 7.54 14.07
N PRO A 261 0.69 7.13 14.73
CA PRO A 261 -0.52 6.66 14.05
C PRO A 261 -1.05 7.72 13.06
N TYR A 262 -1.56 7.27 11.92
CA TYR A 262 -2.15 8.11 10.87
C TYR A 262 -1.21 9.14 10.24
N LYS A 263 0.09 9.04 10.46
CA LYS A 263 1.07 9.98 9.91
C LYS A 263 1.01 10.04 8.39
N GLN A 264 0.98 11.26 7.85
CA GLN A 264 1.03 11.53 6.42
C GLN A 264 2.45 11.95 6.02
N LEU A 265 2.90 11.51 4.85
CA LEU A 265 4.14 11.98 4.25
C LEU A 265 3.94 13.38 3.67
N GLU A 266 4.96 14.23 3.77
CA GLU A 266 4.88 15.66 3.48
C GLU A 266 5.53 16.05 2.15
N THR A 267 6.52 15.28 1.68
CA THR A 267 7.19 15.51 0.40
C THR A 267 6.40 14.95 -0.77
N SER A 268 6.74 15.36 -1.97
CA SER A 268 6.16 14.88 -3.24
C SER A 268 4.63 14.83 -3.21
N ARG A 269 4.03 15.90 -2.68
CA ARG A 269 2.58 16.12 -2.64
C ARG A 269 2.06 16.65 -3.98
N ASN A 270 0.75 16.62 -4.16
CA ASN A 270 0.05 17.15 -5.33
C ASN A 270 0.41 16.47 -6.66
N ILE A 271 0.74 15.18 -6.63
CA ILE A 271 1.05 14.41 -7.85
C ILE A 271 -0.22 14.24 -8.71
N LYS A 272 -1.32 13.82 -8.08
CA LYS A 272 -2.62 13.69 -8.74
C LYS A 272 -3.66 14.48 -7.95
N LEU A 273 -4.27 15.46 -8.61
CA LEU A 273 -5.30 16.31 -8.00
C LEU A 273 -6.68 15.96 -8.58
N LEU A 274 -7.67 15.97 -7.71
CA LEU A 274 -9.06 15.83 -8.09
C LEU A 274 -9.54 17.08 -8.84
N PRO A 275 -10.47 16.98 -9.80
CA PRO A 275 -10.98 18.14 -10.50
C PRO A 275 -11.54 19.23 -9.56
N TYR A 276 -12.17 18.82 -8.45
CA TYR A 276 -12.72 19.72 -7.43
C TYR A 276 -11.83 19.91 -6.20
N HIS A 277 -10.53 19.59 -6.28
CA HIS A 277 -9.58 19.70 -5.16
C HIS A 277 -9.60 21.09 -4.51
N LYS A 278 -9.56 22.15 -5.32
CA LYS A 278 -9.58 23.54 -4.82
C LYS A 278 -10.84 23.85 -4.02
N GLU A 279 -11.98 23.30 -4.43
CA GLU A 279 -13.25 23.49 -3.73
C GLU A 279 -13.29 22.73 -2.41
N LEU A 280 -12.79 21.49 -2.36
CA LEU A 280 -12.68 20.74 -1.11
C LEU A 280 -11.74 21.43 -0.11
N LYS A 281 -10.64 22.03 -0.61
CA LYS A 281 -9.73 22.83 0.22
C LYS A 281 -10.44 24.02 0.87
N LYS A 282 -11.27 24.76 0.10
CA LYS A 282 -12.10 25.87 0.62
C LYS A 282 -13.13 25.41 1.65
N LEU A 283 -13.58 24.16 1.56
CA LEU A 283 -14.50 23.54 2.52
C LEU A 283 -13.80 23.05 3.79
N GLY A 284 -12.48 23.17 3.87
CA GLY A 284 -11.69 22.82 5.05
C GLY A 284 -11.12 21.40 5.02
N ALA A 285 -11.01 20.77 3.86
CA ALA A 285 -10.41 19.45 3.73
C ALA A 285 -8.95 19.41 4.20
N CYS A 286 -8.63 18.49 5.10
CA CYS A 286 -7.27 18.05 5.39
C CYS A 286 -6.93 16.90 4.46
N PHE A 287 -5.89 17.06 3.65
CA PHE A 287 -5.53 16.07 2.64
C PHE A 287 -4.45 15.11 3.12
N GLY A 288 -4.61 13.85 2.75
CA GLY A 288 -3.57 12.82 2.77
C GLY A 288 -3.32 12.29 1.37
N GLN A 289 -2.18 11.63 1.14
CA GLN A 289 -1.85 11.08 -0.16
C GLN A 289 -2.13 9.57 -0.22
N MET A 290 -2.80 9.11 -1.29
CA MET A 290 -3.02 7.70 -1.59
C MET A 290 -2.85 7.45 -3.09
N ALA A 291 -1.94 6.55 -3.48
CA ALA A 291 -1.62 6.24 -4.89
C ALA A 291 -1.37 7.52 -5.73
N GLY A 292 -0.71 8.51 -5.13
CA GLY A 292 -0.43 9.82 -5.72
C GLY A 292 -1.58 10.83 -5.67
N TYR A 293 -2.80 10.42 -5.35
CA TYR A 293 -3.94 11.32 -5.20
C TYR A 293 -3.94 12.03 -3.85
N GLU A 294 -4.21 13.34 -3.87
CA GLU A 294 -4.57 14.10 -2.69
C GLU A 294 -6.06 13.85 -2.39
N ARG A 295 -6.35 13.12 -1.31
CA ARG A 295 -7.73 12.82 -0.90
C ARG A 295 -8.06 13.42 0.46
N PRO A 296 -9.31 13.88 0.69
CA PRO A 296 -9.74 14.37 1.99
C PRO A 296 -9.66 13.25 3.04
N MET A 297 -8.96 13.52 4.13
CA MET A 297 -8.90 12.61 5.28
C MET A 297 -9.98 12.98 6.31
N TRP A 298 -10.23 14.27 6.49
CA TRP A 298 -11.25 14.85 7.35
C TRP A 298 -11.47 16.33 6.98
N PHE A 299 -12.55 16.95 7.47
CA PHE A 299 -12.87 18.35 7.20
C PHE A 299 -12.85 19.18 8.49
N SER A 300 -12.04 20.24 8.50
CA SER A 300 -11.91 21.16 9.62
C SER A 300 -13.00 22.24 9.59
N LYS A 301 -13.73 22.41 10.69
CA LYS A 301 -14.77 23.46 10.82
C LYS A 301 -14.20 24.87 10.71
N ASN A 302 -13.01 25.10 11.26
CA ASN A 302 -12.34 26.40 11.19
C ASN A 302 -11.56 26.64 9.89
N LYS A 303 -11.64 25.69 8.92
CA LYS A 303 -10.98 25.72 7.60
C LYS A 303 -9.45 25.86 7.64
N LYS A 304 -8.83 25.58 8.77
CA LYS A 304 -7.37 25.53 8.97
C LYS A 304 -6.95 24.10 9.38
N PRO A 305 -7.02 23.13 8.45
CA PRO A 305 -6.72 21.75 8.78
C PRO A 305 -5.22 21.54 8.99
N SER A 306 -4.87 20.83 10.06
CA SER A 306 -3.52 20.34 10.32
C SER A 306 -3.56 19.10 11.19
N TYR A 307 -2.66 18.14 10.94
CA TYR A 307 -2.51 17.00 11.84
C TYR A 307 -1.71 17.38 13.08
N LYS A 308 -2.18 16.92 14.25
CA LYS A 308 -1.41 16.84 15.50
C LYS A 308 -1.40 15.36 15.89
N TYR A 309 -0.27 14.72 15.68
CA TYR A 309 -0.12 13.28 15.89
C TYR A 309 -0.05 12.93 17.39
N SER A 310 -0.66 11.82 17.78
CA SER A 310 -0.75 11.36 19.17
C SER A 310 -0.95 9.84 19.22
N TYR A 311 -0.50 9.19 20.28
CA TYR A 311 -0.88 7.82 20.65
C TYR A 311 -2.16 7.77 21.52
N GLY A 312 -2.94 8.83 21.53
CA GLY A 312 -4.19 8.94 22.25
C GLY A 312 -5.26 9.64 21.42
N TYR A 313 -5.81 10.72 21.99
CA TYR A 313 -6.83 11.51 21.33
C TYR A 313 -6.31 12.17 20.05
N GLN A 314 -6.96 11.90 18.92
CA GLN A 314 -6.63 12.47 17.63
C GLN A 314 -7.34 13.81 17.42
N ASN A 315 -6.64 14.83 16.95
CA ASN A 315 -7.21 16.18 16.80
C ASN A 315 -8.34 16.27 15.74
N TRP A 316 -8.48 15.26 14.88
CA TRP A 316 -9.54 15.14 13.90
C TRP A 316 -10.80 14.40 14.40
N TYR A 317 -10.79 13.82 15.62
CA TYR A 317 -11.90 13.01 16.14
C TYR A 317 -13.23 13.76 16.18
N GLN A 318 -13.26 15.05 16.54
CA GLN A 318 -14.51 15.82 16.56
C GLN A 318 -15.08 16.03 15.14
N SER A 319 -14.21 16.23 14.16
CA SER A 319 -14.62 16.32 12.75
C SER A 319 -15.18 14.98 12.27
N ALA A 320 -14.43 13.88 12.46
CA ALA A 320 -14.86 12.55 12.08
C ALA A 320 -16.18 12.14 12.78
N LYS A 321 -16.36 12.49 14.07
CA LYS A 321 -17.62 12.31 14.79
C LYS A 321 -18.79 12.99 14.06
N SER A 322 -18.63 14.27 13.73
CA SER A 322 -19.67 15.03 13.02
C SER A 322 -19.97 14.42 11.65
N GLU A 323 -18.93 14.04 10.91
CA GLU A 323 -19.02 13.41 9.59
C GLU A 323 -19.75 12.05 9.66
N CYS A 324 -19.38 11.19 10.61
CA CYS A 324 -20.00 9.88 10.82
C CYS A 324 -21.48 10.01 11.18
N LEU A 325 -21.80 10.80 12.21
CA LEU A 325 -23.17 10.96 12.69
C LEU A 325 -24.07 11.60 11.64
N ASN A 326 -23.57 12.62 10.92
CA ASN A 326 -24.37 13.24 9.86
C ASN A 326 -24.61 12.26 8.69
N THR A 327 -23.62 11.45 8.34
CA THR A 327 -23.76 10.44 7.29
C THR A 327 -24.80 9.38 7.68
N ARG A 328 -24.77 8.87 8.93
CA ARG A 328 -25.75 7.88 9.42
C ARG A 328 -27.17 8.42 9.49
N ASN A 329 -27.32 9.68 9.91
CA ASN A 329 -28.64 10.27 10.18
C ASN A 329 -29.20 11.10 9.02
N ASN A 330 -28.37 11.46 8.04
CA ASN A 330 -28.75 12.40 6.99
C ASN A 330 -28.09 12.07 5.65
N LEU A 331 -26.98 12.75 5.31
CA LEU A 331 -26.32 12.64 4.00
C LEU A 331 -24.84 12.99 4.10
N GLY A 332 -23.98 12.11 3.60
CA GLY A 332 -22.53 12.28 3.48
C GLY A 332 -22.06 12.25 2.03
N PHE A 333 -21.13 13.14 1.72
CA PHE A 333 -20.34 13.14 0.48
C PHE A 333 -18.98 12.53 0.75
N PHE A 334 -18.56 11.55 -0.05
CA PHE A 334 -17.24 10.93 0.00
C PHE A 334 -16.57 11.00 -1.38
N ASP A 335 -15.29 11.35 -1.38
CA ASP A 335 -14.49 11.23 -2.59
C ASP A 335 -13.89 9.83 -2.70
N LEU A 336 -14.37 9.07 -3.69
CA LEU A 336 -13.93 7.71 -4.00
C LEU A 336 -13.12 7.65 -5.30
N THR A 337 -12.74 8.80 -5.84
CA THR A 337 -12.02 8.89 -7.13
C THR A 337 -10.72 8.08 -7.17
N PRO A 338 -9.92 7.95 -6.09
CA PRO A 338 -8.70 7.15 -6.10
C PRO A 338 -8.90 5.65 -6.32
N PHE A 339 -10.11 5.10 -6.06
CA PHE A 339 -10.36 3.67 -6.34
C PHE A 339 -10.09 3.33 -7.80
N VAL A 340 -9.45 2.18 -7.99
CA VAL A 340 -9.09 1.69 -9.33
C VAL A 340 -10.33 1.27 -10.12
N LYS A 341 -10.34 1.61 -11.39
CA LYS A 341 -11.40 1.26 -12.33
C LYS A 341 -10.76 0.58 -13.54
N PHE A 342 -10.94 -0.73 -13.67
CA PHE A 342 -10.58 -1.46 -14.86
C PHE A 342 -11.83 -1.80 -15.66
N GLU A 343 -11.72 -1.83 -16.99
CA GLU A 343 -12.78 -2.33 -17.86
C GLU A 343 -12.28 -3.52 -18.66
N ILE A 344 -13.13 -4.55 -18.73
CA ILE A 344 -12.91 -5.76 -19.49
C ILE A 344 -14.06 -5.91 -20.48
N SER A 345 -13.75 -6.06 -21.76
CA SER A 345 -14.77 -6.20 -22.80
C SER A 345 -14.38 -7.17 -23.92
N GLY A 346 -15.40 -7.66 -24.63
CA GLY A 346 -15.26 -8.59 -25.73
C GLY A 346 -16.01 -9.92 -25.49
N LYS A 347 -16.14 -10.74 -26.54
CA LYS A 347 -16.91 -12.00 -26.52
C LYS A 347 -16.57 -12.91 -25.33
N ASN A 348 -15.30 -12.98 -24.95
CA ASN A 348 -14.84 -13.87 -23.88
C ASN A 348 -14.78 -13.18 -22.49
N ALA A 349 -15.21 -11.91 -22.35
CA ALA A 349 -15.02 -11.14 -21.12
C ALA A 349 -15.70 -11.78 -19.91
N HIS A 350 -16.94 -12.26 -20.06
CA HIS A 350 -17.67 -12.91 -18.98
C HIS A 350 -17.00 -14.21 -18.54
N GLU A 351 -16.64 -15.09 -19.48
CA GLU A 351 -15.97 -16.35 -19.19
C GLU A 351 -14.63 -16.14 -18.47
N GLN A 352 -13.84 -15.14 -18.91
CA GLN A 352 -12.57 -14.81 -18.24
C GLN A 352 -12.80 -14.28 -16.82
N LEU A 353 -13.85 -13.51 -16.59
CA LEU A 353 -14.22 -13.06 -15.25
C LEU A 353 -14.70 -14.21 -14.36
N GLN A 354 -15.43 -15.18 -14.90
CA GLN A 354 -15.79 -16.40 -14.18
C GLN A 354 -14.56 -17.18 -13.71
N TYR A 355 -13.53 -17.25 -14.54
CA TYR A 355 -12.27 -17.93 -14.19
C TYR A 355 -11.44 -17.14 -13.17
N LEU A 356 -11.39 -15.81 -13.28
CA LEU A 356 -10.60 -14.95 -12.39
C LEU A 356 -11.23 -14.76 -10.99
N CYS A 357 -12.56 -14.74 -10.92
CA CYS A 357 -13.30 -14.37 -9.70
C CYS A 357 -13.88 -15.61 -9.01
N ALA A 358 -13.83 -15.64 -7.68
CA ALA A 358 -14.38 -16.74 -6.88
C ALA A 358 -15.91 -16.79 -6.92
N ASN A 359 -16.59 -15.64 -7.01
CA ASN A 359 -18.05 -15.57 -7.10
C ASN A 359 -18.56 -15.77 -8.54
N ASN A 360 -19.86 -16.03 -8.65
CA ASN A 360 -20.56 -16.11 -9.92
C ASN A 360 -20.88 -14.71 -10.45
N ILE A 361 -20.12 -14.24 -11.42
CA ILE A 361 -20.31 -12.92 -12.04
C ILE A 361 -21.59 -12.94 -12.88
N LYS A 362 -22.53 -12.06 -12.55
CA LYS A 362 -23.81 -12.01 -13.25
C LYS A 362 -23.68 -11.30 -14.60
N HIS A 363 -24.11 -11.95 -15.66
CA HIS A 363 -24.15 -11.42 -17.03
C HIS A 363 -25.48 -10.69 -17.31
N ILE A 364 -25.88 -9.85 -16.36
CA ILE A 364 -27.11 -9.06 -16.40
C ILE A 364 -26.72 -7.58 -16.35
N GLU A 365 -27.11 -6.81 -17.35
CA GLU A 365 -26.80 -5.37 -17.41
C GLU A 365 -27.23 -4.65 -16.12
N GLY A 366 -26.38 -3.79 -15.63
CA GLY A 366 -26.54 -3.07 -14.37
C GLY A 366 -26.22 -3.89 -13.13
N ARG A 367 -26.08 -5.20 -13.18
CA ARG A 367 -25.81 -6.00 -11.97
C ARG A 367 -24.36 -5.90 -11.53
N SER A 368 -24.16 -5.64 -10.23
CA SER A 368 -22.87 -5.66 -9.57
C SER A 368 -22.72 -6.91 -8.70
N THR A 369 -21.55 -7.50 -8.69
CA THR A 369 -21.19 -8.70 -7.91
C THR A 369 -19.94 -8.40 -7.09
N TYR A 370 -20.02 -8.54 -5.78
CA TYR A 370 -18.87 -8.51 -4.88
C TYR A 370 -18.17 -9.87 -4.91
N THR A 371 -16.85 -9.88 -5.03
CA THR A 371 -16.06 -11.10 -5.21
C THR A 371 -14.60 -10.90 -4.85
N GLN A 372 -13.89 -12.01 -4.61
CA GLN A 372 -12.45 -12.04 -4.50
C GLN A 372 -11.82 -12.68 -5.74
N MET A 373 -10.59 -12.27 -6.09
CA MET A 373 -9.66 -13.05 -6.88
C MET A 373 -8.69 -13.75 -5.93
N LEU A 374 -8.38 -15.00 -6.20
CA LEU A 374 -7.58 -15.83 -5.30
C LEU A 374 -6.26 -16.22 -5.97
N ASN A 375 -5.28 -16.60 -5.14
CA ASN A 375 -4.12 -17.35 -5.60
C ASN A 375 -4.43 -18.87 -5.68
N PRO A 376 -3.56 -19.69 -6.28
CA PRO A 376 -3.78 -21.14 -6.37
C PRO A 376 -3.94 -21.85 -5.02
N SER A 377 -3.41 -21.28 -3.93
CA SER A 377 -3.55 -21.82 -2.56
C SER A 377 -4.86 -21.38 -1.87
N GLY A 378 -5.70 -20.59 -2.54
CA GLY A 378 -6.98 -20.09 -2.02
C GLY A 378 -6.90 -18.81 -1.20
N GLY A 379 -5.73 -18.17 -1.14
CA GLY A 379 -5.53 -16.86 -0.49
C GLY A 379 -6.10 -15.70 -1.32
N ILE A 380 -6.53 -14.64 -0.65
CA ILE A 380 -7.23 -13.49 -1.25
C ILE A 380 -6.23 -12.51 -1.88
N GLU A 381 -6.02 -12.59 -3.18
CA GLU A 381 -5.14 -11.68 -3.95
C GLU A 381 -5.77 -10.32 -4.22
N ALA A 382 -7.09 -10.28 -4.37
CA ALA A 382 -7.83 -9.05 -4.58
C ALA A 382 -9.24 -9.15 -4.03
N ASP A 383 -9.72 -8.04 -3.49
CA ASP A 383 -11.10 -7.85 -3.05
C ASP A 383 -11.73 -6.75 -3.90
N LEU A 384 -12.85 -7.05 -4.55
CA LEU A 384 -13.34 -6.18 -5.61
C LEU A 384 -14.84 -6.33 -5.91
N THR A 385 -15.36 -5.35 -6.63
CA THR A 385 -16.71 -5.39 -7.20
C THR A 385 -16.63 -5.42 -8.73
N VAL A 386 -17.38 -6.33 -9.34
CA VAL A 386 -17.54 -6.42 -10.80
C VAL A 386 -18.96 -5.99 -11.18
N SER A 387 -19.08 -4.97 -12.02
CA SER A 387 -20.36 -4.45 -12.52
C SER A 387 -20.48 -4.74 -14.02
N CYS A 388 -21.56 -5.36 -14.45
CA CYS A 388 -21.92 -5.55 -15.85
C CYS A 388 -22.49 -4.25 -16.40
N LEU A 389 -21.68 -3.48 -17.16
CA LEU A 389 -22.11 -2.19 -17.73
C LEU A 389 -23.07 -2.37 -18.92
N LYS A 390 -22.85 -3.41 -19.70
CA LYS A 390 -23.68 -3.91 -20.81
C LYS A 390 -23.21 -5.31 -21.21
N LYS A 391 -23.88 -5.96 -22.14
CA LYS A 391 -23.48 -7.28 -22.64
C LYS A 391 -21.99 -7.32 -23.00
N ASN A 392 -21.25 -8.26 -22.40
CA ASN A 392 -19.81 -8.47 -22.61
C ASN A 392 -18.92 -7.24 -22.30
N HIS A 393 -19.36 -6.35 -21.42
CA HIS A 393 -18.57 -5.21 -20.95
C HIS A 393 -18.76 -5.03 -19.45
N PHE A 394 -17.66 -5.13 -18.72
CA PHE A 394 -17.66 -5.15 -17.26
C PHE A 394 -16.67 -4.13 -16.71
N ARG A 395 -17.02 -3.51 -15.57
CA ARG A 395 -16.12 -2.65 -14.79
C ARG A 395 -15.76 -3.34 -13.49
N ILE A 396 -14.47 -3.35 -13.17
CA ILE A 396 -13.90 -3.85 -11.93
C ILE A 396 -13.49 -2.65 -11.09
N ILE A 397 -13.92 -2.61 -9.83
CA ILE A 397 -13.52 -1.61 -8.84
C ILE A 397 -12.72 -2.30 -7.75
N CYS A 398 -11.54 -1.76 -7.42
CA CYS A 398 -10.67 -2.31 -6.40
C CYS A 398 -9.86 -1.20 -5.68
N PRO A 399 -9.16 -1.52 -4.55
CA PRO A 399 -8.41 -0.53 -3.78
C PRO A 399 -7.32 0.20 -4.57
N ALA A 400 -7.14 1.48 -4.26
CA ALA A 400 -6.23 2.39 -4.97
C ALA A 400 -4.77 1.91 -4.99
N LEU A 401 -4.24 1.44 -3.85
CA LEU A 401 -2.85 0.98 -3.74
C LEU A 401 -2.57 -0.32 -4.50
N ALA A 402 -3.59 -1.13 -4.74
CA ALA A 402 -3.45 -2.42 -5.43
C ALA A 402 -3.50 -2.33 -6.96
N ARG A 403 -3.43 -1.12 -7.56
CA ARG A 403 -3.61 -0.91 -9.01
C ARG A 403 -2.69 -1.77 -9.86
N SER A 404 -1.38 -1.67 -9.65
CA SER A 404 -0.41 -2.44 -10.43
C SER A 404 -0.43 -3.92 -10.09
N HIS A 405 -0.63 -4.27 -8.81
CA HIS A 405 -0.75 -5.65 -8.35
C HIS A 405 -1.96 -6.34 -9.00
N ASN A 406 -3.16 -5.77 -8.89
CA ASN A 406 -4.39 -6.36 -9.43
C ASN A 406 -4.37 -6.41 -10.96
N LYS A 407 -3.84 -5.36 -11.62
CA LYS A 407 -3.64 -5.37 -13.07
C LYS A 407 -2.75 -6.53 -13.49
N SER A 408 -1.62 -6.73 -12.81
CA SER A 408 -0.69 -7.82 -13.09
C SER A 408 -1.33 -9.18 -12.86
N HIS A 409 -2.07 -9.36 -11.75
CA HIS A 409 -2.79 -10.61 -11.47
C HIS A 409 -3.82 -10.94 -12.55
N ILE A 410 -4.62 -9.96 -12.98
CA ILE A 410 -5.59 -10.12 -14.06
C ILE A 410 -4.88 -10.54 -15.36
N LEU A 411 -3.91 -9.73 -15.81
CA LEU A 411 -3.26 -9.94 -17.11
C LEU A 411 -2.47 -11.25 -17.20
N LYS A 412 -1.83 -11.66 -16.09
CA LYS A 412 -1.08 -12.93 -15.98
C LYS A 412 -1.98 -14.14 -16.16
N ASN A 413 -3.23 -14.06 -15.69
CA ASN A 413 -4.16 -15.18 -15.63
C ASN A 413 -5.20 -15.21 -16.76
N LEU A 414 -5.14 -14.27 -17.71
CA LEU A 414 -6.01 -14.31 -18.89
C LEU A 414 -5.64 -15.48 -19.81
N LYS A 415 -6.63 -16.33 -20.11
CA LYS A 415 -6.48 -17.49 -21.01
C LYS A 415 -6.92 -17.18 -22.43
N LYS A 416 -7.83 -16.22 -22.62
CA LYS A 416 -8.40 -15.83 -23.90
C LYS A 416 -8.20 -14.35 -24.16
N LYS A 417 -8.11 -13.98 -25.44
CA LYS A 417 -7.98 -12.59 -25.87
C LYS A 417 -9.26 -11.81 -25.50
N ILE A 418 -9.08 -10.74 -24.76
CA ILE A 418 -10.08 -9.73 -24.38
C ILE A 418 -9.50 -8.34 -24.55
N LYS A 419 -10.35 -7.31 -24.52
CA LYS A 419 -9.91 -5.93 -24.35
C LYS A 419 -9.91 -5.62 -22.85
N PHE A 420 -8.72 -5.31 -22.31
CA PHE A 420 -8.53 -4.80 -20.96
C PHE A 420 -8.13 -3.33 -21.03
N GLU A 421 -8.76 -2.49 -20.23
CA GLU A 421 -8.46 -1.06 -20.19
C GLU A 421 -8.44 -0.55 -18.73
N ASP A 422 -7.38 0.17 -18.36
CA ASP A 422 -7.32 0.91 -17.11
C ASP A 422 -7.94 2.29 -17.33
N VAL A 423 -9.15 2.47 -16.82
CA VAL A 423 -9.92 3.71 -16.96
C VAL A 423 -9.95 4.54 -15.67
N THR A 424 -9.05 4.25 -14.73
CA THR A 424 -9.02 4.89 -13.41
C THR A 424 -9.04 6.42 -13.51
N GLU A 425 -8.26 6.99 -14.38
CA GLU A 425 -8.14 8.45 -14.54
C GLU A 425 -9.17 9.08 -15.49
N LYS A 426 -10.00 8.24 -16.16
CA LYS A 426 -11.08 8.73 -17.04
C LYS A 426 -12.34 9.15 -16.26
N TYR A 427 -12.50 8.64 -15.03
CA TYR A 427 -13.69 8.87 -14.21
C TYR A 427 -13.30 9.33 -12.80
N SER A 428 -13.97 10.37 -12.32
CA SER A 428 -14.10 10.57 -10.88
C SER A 428 -15.19 9.68 -10.31
N CYS A 429 -15.11 9.38 -9.02
CA CYS A 429 -16.15 8.64 -8.31
C CYS A 429 -16.55 9.40 -7.04
N ILE A 430 -17.83 9.70 -6.91
CA ILE A 430 -18.41 10.38 -5.75
C ILE A 430 -19.36 9.40 -5.06
N GLY A 431 -19.17 9.17 -3.76
CA GLY A 431 -20.12 8.49 -2.90
C GLY A 431 -21.09 9.49 -2.28
N LEU A 432 -22.39 9.26 -2.45
CA LEU A 432 -23.45 9.98 -1.73
C LEU A 432 -24.23 8.97 -0.90
N PHE A 433 -24.02 9.00 0.42
CA PHE A 433 -24.47 7.98 1.35
C PHE A 433 -25.25 8.57 2.52
N GLY A 434 -26.24 7.85 2.98
CA GLY A 434 -27.10 8.21 4.09
C GLY A 434 -28.59 8.11 3.76
N PRO A 435 -29.49 8.14 4.76
CA PRO A 435 -30.92 7.94 4.56
C PRO A 435 -31.57 8.93 3.58
N ASN A 436 -31.06 10.15 3.48
CA ASN A 436 -31.57 11.18 2.57
C ASN A 436 -30.96 11.13 1.15
N SER A 437 -30.05 10.18 0.86
CA SER A 437 -29.37 10.10 -0.45
C SER A 437 -30.35 9.93 -1.62
N ARG A 438 -31.40 9.11 -1.45
CA ARG A 438 -32.44 8.92 -2.47
C ARG A 438 -33.18 10.23 -2.78
N LYS A 439 -33.69 10.88 -1.75
CA LYS A 439 -34.43 12.16 -1.88
C LYS A 439 -33.55 13.22 -2.53
N PHE A 440 -32.31 13.31 -2.11
CA PHE A 440 -31.32 14.23 -2.67
C PHE A 440 -31.07 13.98 -4.17
N LEU A 441 -30.83 12.73 -4.56
CA LEU A 441 -30.56 12.37 -5.97
C LEU A 441 -31.79 12.56 -6.85
N THR A 442 -32.99 12.27 -6.33
CA THR A 442 -34.23 12.51 -7.04
C THR A 442 -34.46 14.00 -7.31
N GLU A 443 -34.24 14.86 -6.31
CA GLU A 443 -34.35 16.32 -6.49
C GLU A 443 -33.26 16.86 -7.44
N LEU A 444 -32.06 16.29 -7.43
CA LEU A 444 -30.93 16.76 -8.23
C LEU A 444 -30.98 16.31 -9.69
N PHE A 445 -31.44 15.08 -9.95
CA PHE A 445 -31.32 14.43 -11.26
C PHE A 445 -32.63 13.87 -11.82
N GLY A 446 -33.74 13.98 -11.09
CA GLY A 446 -35.07 13.50 -11.54
C GLY A 446 -35.47 12.15 -10.92
N ASN A 447 -36.68 11.69 -11.25
CA ASN A 447 -37.35 10.53 -10.67
C ASN A 447 -36.81 9.17 -11.15
N PHE A 448 -35.48 8.99 -11.12
CA PHE A 448 -34.81 7.74 -11.55
C PHE A 448 -34.35 6.86 -10.39
N PHE A 449 -34.56 7.28 -9.15
CA PHE A 449 -33.94 6.68 -7.96
C PHE A 449 -34.94 5.96 -7.04
N SER A 450 -36.10 5.57 -7.54
CA SER A 450 -37.08 4.77 -6.79
C SER A 450 -36.46 3.43 -6.32
N LYS A 451 -37.17 2.70 -5.49
CA LYS A 451 -36.73 1.39 -5.00
C LYS A 451 -36.80 0.35 -6.12
N GLU A 452 -37.77 0.50 -6.97
CA GLU A 452 -38.08 -0.33 -8.14
C GLU A 452 -37.09 -0.08 -9.28
N ASP A 453 -36.84 1.21 -9.59
CA ASP A 453 -35.90 1.61 -10.65
C ASP A 453 -34.43 1.32 -10.32
N PHE A 454 -34.08 1.40 -9.03
CA PHE A 454 -32.74 1.20 -8.54
C PHE A 454 -32.69 0.22 -7.37
N PRO A 455 -32.96 -1.09 -7.58
CA PRO A 455 -32.78 -2.09 -6.54
C PRO A 455 -31.30 -2.19 -6.09
N PHE A 456 -31.07 -2.77 -4.91
CA PHE A 456 -29.72 -2.96 -4.37
C PHE A 456 -28.82 -3.72 -5.34
N SER A 457 -27.55 -3.30 -5.43
CA SER A 457 -26.54 -3.89 -6.30
C SER A 457 -26.84 -3.72 -7.81
N ARG A 458 -27.60 -2.69 -8.14
CA ARG A 458 -27.86 -2.27 -9.53
C ARG A 458 -27.18 -0.96 -9.86
N GLY A 459 -26.82 -0.83 -11.12
CA GLY A 459 -26.29 0.40 -11.71
C GLY A 459 -26.92 0.65 -13.07
N LYS A 460 -26.97 1.89 -13.49
CA LYS A 460 -27.39 2.32 -14.82
C LYS A 460 -26.73 3.62 -15.25
N TYR A 461 -26.65 3.84 -16.55
CA TYR A 461 -26.25 5.12 -17.10
C TYR A 461 -27.44 6.09 -17.12
N LEU A 462 -27.21 7.31 -16.68
CA LEU A 462 -28.13 8.43 -16.86
C LEU A 462 -27.43 9.53 -17.66
N ASP A 463 -28.22 10.26 -18.46
CA ASP A 463 -27.73 11.41 -19.21
C ASP A 463 -27.78 12.65 -18.33
N ILE A 464 -26.62 13.06 -17.82
CA ILE A 464 -26.47 14.20 -16.92
C ILE A 464 -25.53 15.23 -17.55
N SER A 465 -26.03 16.45 -17.76
CA SER A 465 -25.23 17.55 -18.32
C SER A 465 -24.55 17.16 -19.65
N ASN A 466 -25.29 16.55 -20.55
CA ASN A 466 -24.84 16.04 -21.86
C ASN A 466 -23.67 15.05 -21.73
N SER A 467 -23.78 14.13 -20.79
CA SER A 467 -22.79 13.06 -20.60
C SER A 467 -23.40 11.83 -19.95
N LYS A 468 -22.96 10.65 -20.38
CA LYS A 468 -23.31 9.40 -19.74
C LYS A 468 -22.58 9.28 -18.39
N VAL A 469 -23.33 9.29 -17.30
CA VAL A 469 -22.85 9.13 -15.93
C VAL A 469 -23.39 7.81 -15.39
N TRP A 470 -22.50 6.98 -14.86
CA TRP A 470 -22.87 5.70 -14.28
C TRP A 470 -23.20 5.89 -12.80
N PHE A 471 -24.40 5.52 -12.40
CA PHE A 471 -24.84 5.45 -11.02
C PHE A 471 -24.89 3.99 -10.58
N GLN A 472 -24.38 3.67 -9.40
CA GLN A 472 -24.37 2.32 -8.86
C GLN A 472 -24.84 2.34 -7.42
N ARG A 473 -25.93 1.62 -7.11
CA ARG A 473 -26.46 1.52 -5.76
C ARG A 473 -25.67 0.53 -4.92
N LEU A 474 -24.52 0.98 -4.46
CA LEU A 474 -23.63 0.33 -3.52
C LEU A 474 -23.08 1.34 -2.52
N SER A 475 -22.60 0.85 -1.38
CA SER A 475 -21.98 1.68 -0.37
C SER A 475 -21.00 0.84 0.44
N PHE A 476 -19.78 1.34 0.59
CA PHE A 476 -18.76 0.71 1.45
C PHE A 476 -18.94 1.02 2.94
N ILE A 477 -19.97 1.77 3.33
CA ILE A 477 -20.26 2.15 4.72
C ILE A 477 -21.57 1.57 5.26
N GLY A 478 -22.24 0.75 4.47
CA GLY A 478 -23.49 0.06 4.85
C GLY A 478 -24.72 0.97 5.00
N GLU A 479 -24.71 2.17 4.41
CA GLU A 479 -25.86 3.06 4.32
C GLU A 479 -26.49 3.02 2.94
N LEU A 480 -27.76 3.47 2.85
CA LEU A 480 -28.37 3.76 1.56
C LEU A 480 -27.51 4.76 0.79
N GLY A 481 -27.26 4.50 -0.48
CA GLY A 481 -26.51 5.46 -1.28
C GLY A 481 -26.05 4.93 -2.63
N TRP A 482 -25.37 5.81 -3.32
CA TRP A 482 -24.85 5.56 -4.67
C TRP A 482 -23.42 6.00 -4.82
N GLU A 483 -22.66 5.20 -5.54
CA GLU A 483 -21.41 5.57 -6.16
C GLU A 483 -21.70 6.13 -7.55
N ILE A 484 -21.17 7.31 -7.84
CA ILE A 484 -21.46 8.06 -9.08
C ILE A 484 -20.16 8.19 -9.86
N TYR A 485 -20.05 7.50 -10.97
CA TYR A 485 -18.88 7.51 -11.85
C TYR A 485 -19.07 8.52 -12.96
N ILE A 486 -18.36 9.62 -12.86
CA ILE A 486 -18.52 10.82 -13.69
C ILE A 486 -17.32 10.94 -14.62
N PRO A 487 -17.50 11.07 -15.96
CA PRO A 487 -16.40 11.40 -16.85
C PRO A 487 -15.63 12.63 -16.36
N ILE A 488 -14.30 12.53 -16.29
CA ILE A 488 -13.46 13.49 -15.57
C ILE A 488 -13.71 14.96 -16.02
N LYS A 489 -13.98 15.18 -17.32
CA LYS A 489 -14.26 16.51 -17.89
C LYS A 489 -15.58 17.13 -17.37
N LYS A 490 -16.50 16.32 -16.85
CA LYS A 490 -17.82 16.75 -16.35
C LYS A 490 -17.88 16.87 -14.83
N THR A 491 -16.85 16.43 -14.14
CA THR A 491 -16.82 16.32 -12.68
C THR A 491 -17.12 17.65 -11.98
N ASN A 492 -16.49 18.75 -12.41
CA ASN A 492 -16.69 20.06 -11.77
C ASN A 492 -18.11 20.58 -11.91
N ILE A 493 -18.76 20.33 -13.04
CA ILE A 493 -20.14 20.78 -13.29
C ILE A 493 -21.09 20.01 -12.35
N ILE A 494 -20.93 18.70 -12.27
CA ILE A 494 -21.79 17.84 -11.42
C ILE A 494 -21.50 18.11 -9.94
N PHE A 495 -20.24 18.24 -9.53
CA PHE A 495 -19.87 18.61 -8.17
C PHE A 495 -20.49 19.94 -7.73
N LYS A 496 -20.53 20.95 -8.62
CA LYS A 496 -21.14 22.25 -8.34
C LYS A 496 -22.66 22.14 -8.08
N LYS A 497 -23.34 21.30 -8.87
CA LYS A 497 -24.78 20.99 -8.63
C LYS A 497 -24.99 20.31 -7.27
N ILE A 498 -24.18 19.28 -6.94
CA ILE A 498 -24.20 18.59 -5.64
C ILE A 498 -23.96 19.59 -4.50
N LYS A 499 -22.95 20.45 -4.62
CA LYS A 499 -22.61 21.45 -3.60
C LYS A 499 -23.73 22.44 -3.35
N ASN A 500 -24.40 22.93 -4.41
CA ASN A 500 -25.47 23.91 -4.29
C ASN A 500 -26.70 23.33 -3.60
N LEU A 501 -27.18 22.17 -4.06
CA LEU A 501 -28.32 21.50 -3.44
C LEU A 501 -27.99 20.96 -2.04
N GLY A 502 -26.73 20.58 -1.84
CA GLY A 502 -26.24 20.02 -0.58
C GLY A 502 -26.51 20.91 0.65
N LYS A 503 -26.57 22.23 0.47
CA LYS A 503 -26.90 23.17 1.55
C LYS A 503 -28.30 22.92 2.11
N LYS A 504 -29.29 22.68 1.23
CA LYS A 504 -30.68 22.37 1.62
C LYS A 504 -30.80 21.06 2.40
N PHE A 505 -29.93 20.08 2.08
CA PHE A 505 -29.94 18.75 2.69
C PHE A 505 -28.95 18.59 3.85
N ASN A 506 -28.33 19.67 4.30
CA ASN A 506 -27.31 19.59 5.35
C ASN A 506 -26.22 18.56 5.02
N LEU A 507 -25.76 18.54 3.75
CA LEU A 507 -24.75 17.61 3.26
C LEU A 507 -23.43 17.76 4.02
N SER A 508 -22.95 16.67 4.61
CA SER A 508 -21.62 16.61 5.22
C SER A 508 -20.60 16.21 4.17
N TYR A 509 -19.53 16.99 4.04
CA TYR A 509 -18.33 16.53 3.36
C TYR A 509 -17.56 15.67 4.34
N SER A 510 -17.30 14.42 3.98
CA SER A 510 -16.75 13.41 4.87
C SER A 510 -15.45 12.84 4.31
N GLY A 511 -14.45 12.69 5.17
CA GLY A 511 -13.13 12.20 4.79
C GLY A 511 -12.95 10.70 5.03
N MET A 512 -11.73 10.25 4.74
CA MET A 512 -11.40 8.82 4.83
C MET A 512 -11.41 8.28 6.25
N HIS A 513 -11.15 9.12 7.28
CA HIS A 513 -11.29 8.67 8.67
C HIS A 513 -12.74 8.33 9.02
N ALA A 514 -13.69 9.13 8.55
CA ALA A 514 -15.11 8.81 8.73
C ALA A 514 -15.51 7.56 7.94
N LEU A 515 -15.03 7.42 6.70
CA LEU A 515 -15.30 6.22 5.89
C LEU A 515 -14.80 4.95 6.59
N ASP A 516 -13.58 4.98 7.12
CA ASP A 516 -12.97 3.83 7.79
C ASP A 516 -13.73 3.44 9.08
N ILE A 517 -14.14 4.42 9.89
CA ILE A 517 -14.97 4.19 11.07
C ILE A 517 -16.31 3.55 10.66
N LEU A 518 -16.98 4.13 9.67
CA LEU A 518 -18.33 3.71 9.25
C LEU A 518 -18.34 2.31 8.60
N ARG A 519 -17.31 1.96 7.81
CA ARG A 519 -17.19 0.60 7.21
C ARG A 519 -16.93 -0.45 8.29
N LEU A 520 -16.05 -0.11 9.28
CA LEU A 520 -15.71 -1.00 10.40
C LEU A 520 -16.94 -1.34 11.25
N GLU A 521 -17.83 -0.37 11.50
CA GLU A 521 -19.10 -0.56 12.20
C GLU A 521 -20.02 -1.62 11.54
N LYS A 522 -19.82 -1.87 10.24
CA LYS A 522 -20.60 -2.86 9.44
C LYS A 522 -19.80 -4.13 9.11
N LYS A 523 -18.61 -4.29 9.69
CA LYS A 523 -17.70 -5.41 9.38
C LYS A 523 -17.37 -5.49 7.88
N PHE A 524 -17.26 -4.34 7.19
CA PHE A 524 -16.77 -4.30 5.82
C PHE A 524 -15.24 -4.29 5.82
N LEU A 525 -14.67 -5.24 5.11
CA LEU A 525 -13.25 -5.55 5.16
C LEU A 525 -12.43 -4.65 4.23
N HIS A 526 -11.19 -4.39 4.63
CA HIS A 526 -10.23 -3.65 3.84
C HIS A 526 -9.08 -4.57 3.44
N TRP A 527 -8.93 -4.80 2.14
CA TRP A 527 -7.83 -5.59 1.62
C TRP A 527 -6.48 -4.90 1.88
N GLY A 528 -5.49 -5.68 2.33
CA GLY A 528 -4.20 -5.18 2.78
C GLY A 528 -4.15 -4.80 4.27
N HIS A 529 -5.29 -4.94 4.99
CA HIS A 529 -5.38 -4.77 6.44
C HIS A 529 -6.12 -5.93 7.10
N ASP A 530 -7.41 -6.12 6.76
CA ASP A 530 -8.24 -7.17 7.36
C ASP A 530 -8.10 -8.51 6.64
N ILE A 531 -7.83 -8.46 5.35
CA ILE A 531 -7.68 -9.62 4.47
C ILE A 531 -6.51 -9.41 3.52
N THR A 532 -5.72 -10.47 3.35
CA THR A 532 -4.52 -10.49 2.51
C THR A 532 -4.40 -11.84 1.79
N SER A 533 -3.32 -12.07 1.06
CA SER A 533 -3.03 -13.36 0.42
C SER A 533 -2.83 -14.52 1.41
N GLU A 534 -2.64 -14.26 2.69
CA GLU A 534 -2.56 -15.28 3.77
C GLU A 534 -3.92 -15.75 4.27
N ASN A 535 -4.99 -15.06 3.89
CA ASN A 535 -6.34 -15.33 4.38
C ASN A 535 -7.17 -15.96 3.26
N ASN A 536 -7.98 -16.93 3.61
CA ASN A 536 -8.98 -17.47 2.70
C ASN A 536 -10.38 -16.91 2.99
N PRO A 537 -11.33 -17.00 2.04
CA PRO A 537 -12.68 -16.47 2.22
C PRO A 537 -13.46 -17.03 3.40
N PHE A 538 -13.17 -18.27 3.83
CA PHE A 538 -13.90 -18.89 4.96
C PHE A 538 -13.46 -18.28 6.30
N GLU A 539 -12.16 -18.17 6.53
CA GLU A 539 -11.60 -17.53 7.72
C GLU A 539 -12.00 -16.07 7.84
N SER A 540 -12.12 -15.40 6.70
CA SER A 540 -12.47 -13.97 6.62
C SER A 540 -13.99 -13.69 6.69
N GLY A 541 -14.84 -14.73 6.78
CA GLY A 541 -16.29 -14.57 6.78
C GLY A 541 -16.89 -14.19 5.41
N LEU A 542 -16.15 -14.40 4.33
CA LEU A 542 -16.53 -14.06 2.94
C LEU A 542 -16.99 -15.27 2.12
N ALA A 543 -17.35 -16.38 2.77
CA ALA A 543 -17.84 -17.59 2.09
C ALA A 543 -19.01 -17.33 1.13
N PHE A 544 -19.87 -16.34 1.44
CA PHE A 544 -21.00 -15.93 0.59
C PHE A 544 -20.56 -15.35 -0.76
N ALA A 545 -19.32 -14.90 -0.87
CA ALA A 545 -18.73 -14.36 -2.09
C ALA A 545 -17.92 -15.41 -2.88
N VAL A 546 -18.07 -16.70 -2.55
CA VAL A 546 -17.50 -17.85 -3.28
C VAL A 546 -18.65 -18.70 -3.83
N SER A 547 -18.63 -18.98 -5.14
CA SER A 547 -19.65 -19.80 -5.79
C SER A 547 -19.07 -21.09 -6.35
N PHE A 548 -19.27 -22.20 -5.63
CA PHE A 548 -18.93 -23.55 -6.12
C PHE A 548 -19.96 -24.09 -7.12
N LYS A 549 -21.15 -23.46 -7.21
CA LYS A 549 -22.25 -23.90 -8.06
C LYS A 549 -22.16 -23.37 -9.50
N LYS A 550 -21.20 -22.50 -9.82
CA LYS A 550 -21.00 -22.04 -11.20
C LYS A 550 -20.31 -23.13 -12.04
N ASN A 551 -20.59 -23.16 -13.32
CA ASN A 551 -20.06 -24.20 -14.23
C ASN A 551 -18.56 -24.08 -14.47
N GLU A 552 -18.07 -22.84 -14.52
CA GLU A 552 -16.66 -22.58 -14.75
C GLU A 552 -15.84 -22.74 -13.45
N SER A 553 -14.66 -23.35 -13.58
CA SER A 553 -13.68 -23.35 -12.50
C SER A 553 -13.08 -21.96 -12.32
N PHE A 554 -12.53 -21.68 -11.13
CA PHE A 554 -11.85 -20.44 -10.83
C PHE A 554 -10.53 -20.71 -10.11
N ILE A 555 -9.62 -19.73 -10.12
CA ILE A 555 -8.31 -19.83 -9.48
C ILE A 555 -8.52 -20.04 -7.97
N GLY A 556 -7.85 -21.05 -7.39
CA GLY A 556 -7.94 -21.40 -5.98
C GLY A 556 -9.14 -22.27 -5.58
N ARG A 557 -9.99 -22.67 -6.54
CA ARG A 557 -11.16 -23.54 -6.28
C ARG A 557 -10.78 -24.84 -5.57
N ASP A 558 -9.80 -25.56 -6.11
CA ASP A 558 -9.39 -26.88 -5.57
C ASP A 558 -8.84 -26.75 -4.14
N ALA A 559 -8.12 -25.66 -3.86
CA ALA A 559 -7.62 -25.38 -2.51
C ALA A 559 -8.77 -25.11 -1.54
N LEU A 560 -9.76 -24.31 -1.94
CA LEU A 560 -10.94 -24.02 -1.12
C LEU A 560 -11.81 -25.26 -0.91
N GLU A 561 -12.01 -26.14 -1.94
CA GLU A 561 -12.77 -27.38 -1.81
C GLU A 561 -12.17 -28.34 -0.77
N LYS A 562 -10.84 -28.38 -0.67
CA LYS A 562 -10.13 -29.19 0.34
C LYS A 562 -10.36 -28.73 1.79
N ILE A 563 -10.71 -27.48 1.99
CA ILE A 563 -10.83 -26.89 3.35
C ILE A 563 -12.26 -26.50 3.74
N LYS A 564 -13.20 -26.41 2.80
CA LYS A 564 -14.57 -25.90 3.04
C LYS A 564 -15.35 -26.58 4.16
N ASN A 565 -15.07 -27.87 4.41
CA ASN A 565 -15.73 -28.68 5.43
C ASN A 565 -14.82 -28.97 6.65
N LYS A 566 -13.63 -28.33 6.71
CA LYS A 566 -12.72 -28.50 7.83
C LYS A 566 -12.94 -27.43 8.89
N PRO A 567 -12.64 -27.68 10.16
CA PRO A 567 -12.61 -26.63 11.17
C PRO A 567 -11.68 -25.50 10.75
N LEU A 568 -12.13 -24.26 10.95
CA LEU A 568 -11.31 -23.08 10.67
C LEU A 568 -10.18 -22.99 11.69
N LYS A 569 -8.98 -22.65 11.23
CA LYS A 569 -7.82 -22.41 12.09
C LYS A 569 -7.91 -21.09 12.83
N LYS A 570 -8.55 -20.11 12.21
CA LYS A 570 -8.80 -18.77 12.73
C LYS A 570 -10.07 -18.20 12.10
N LYS A 571 -10.67 -17.20 12.72
CA LYS A 571 -11.87 -16.54 12.21
C LYS A 571 -11.83 -15.05 12.46
N LEU A 572 -12.15 -14.26 11.45
CA LEU A 572 -12.24 -12.82 11.58
C LEU A 572 -13.58 -12.40 12.16
N GLU A 573 -13.55 -11.78 13.35
CA GLU A 573 -14.74 -11.31 14.04
C GLU A 573 -14.63 -9.83 14.42
N LEU A 574 -15.79 -9.19 14.62
CA LEU A 574 -15.89 -7.81 15.09
C LEU A 574 -16.08 -7.81 16.60
N PHE A 575 -15.19 -7.16 17.30
CA PHE A 575 -15.20 -7.03 18.76
C PHE A 575 -15.50 -5.59 19.17
N SER A 576 -16.03 -5.43 20.38
CA SER A 576 -16.11 -4.14 21.07
C SER A 576 -15.55 -4.27 22.48
N LEU A 577 -14.88 -3.24 22.97
CA LEU A 577 -14.51 -3.21 24.38
C LEU A 577 -15.74 -3.15 25.27
N LYS A 578 -15.73 -3.94 26.35
CA LYS A 578 -16.85 -4.02 27.30
C LYS A 578 -17.18 -2.68 27.91
N ASN A 579 -16.16 -1.98 28.38
CA ASN A 579 -16.30 -0.68 29.00
C ASN A 579 -16.43 0.45 27.96
N ARG A 580 -17.15 1.51 28.31
CA ARG A 580 -17.22 2.74 27.53
C ARG A 580 -16.04 3.63 27.89
N PHE A 581 -15.10 3.73 26.98
CA PHE A 581 -13.94 4.61 27.10
C PHE A 581 -14.16 5.89 26.27
N LYS A 582 -13.40 6.93 26.57
CA LYS A 582 -13.33 8.13 25.70
C LYS A 582 -12.54 7.80 24.43
N PRO A 583 -12.79 8.51 23.31
CA PRO A 583 -12.00 8.33 22.08
C PRO A 583 -10.51 8.45 22.37
N GLY A 584 -9.71 7.51 21.85
CA GLY A 584 -8.27 7.46 22.05
C GLY A 584 -7.81 6.95 23.44
N LYS A 585 -8.73 6.36 24.22
CA LYS A 585 -8.42 5.76 25.53
C LYS A 585 -9.13 4.40 25.66
N PRO A 586 -8.42 3.27 25.43
CA PRO A 586 -7.15 3.20 24.74
C PRO A 586 -7.28 3.54 23.25
N LEU A 587 -6.20 3.93 22.60
CA LEU A 587 -6.11 3.93 21.15
C LEU A 587 -5.79 2.49 20.73
N LEU A 588 -6.75 1.82 20.11
CA LEU A 588 -6.54 0.50 19.52
C LEU A 588 -5.93 0.67 18.12
N LEU A 589 -4.93 -0.13 17.82
CA LEU A 589 -4.24 -0.17 16.54
C LEU A 589 -4.36 -1.56 15.91
N HIS A 590 -3.77 -1.77 14.74
CA HIS A 590 -3.64 -3.09 14.14
C HIS A 590 -2.48 -3.88 14.78
N ASP A 591 -2.48 -5.19 14.59
CA ASP A 591 -1.46 -6.13 15.08
C ASP A 591 -1.31 -6.19 16.62
N GLU A 592 -2.31 -5.73 17.37
CA GLU A 592 -2.32 -5.91 18.80
C GLU A 592 -2.71 -7.34 19.17
N PRO A 593 -1.94 -8.03 20.06
CA PRO A 593 -2.24 -9.40 20.44
C PRO A 593 -3.50 -9.49 21.28
N ILE A 594 -4.31 -10.53 21.04
CA ILE A 594 -5.49 -10.85 21.82
C ILE A 594 -5.17 -12.04 22.71
N TYR A 595 -5.44 -11.88 24.00
CA TYR A 595 -5.19 -12.91 25.01
C TYR A 595 -6.50 -13.57 25.47
N LYS A 596 -6.43 -14.86 25.72
CA LYS A 596 -7.41 -15.64 26.45
C LYS A 596 -6.65 -16.54 27.43
N ASP A 597 -6.94 -16.44 28.74
CA ASP A 597 -6.27 -17.22 29.77
C ASP A 597 -4.72 -17.15 29.64
N ASP A 598 -4.16 -15.94 29.53
CA ASP A 598 -2.74 -15.61 29.34
C ASP A 598 -2.08 -16.18 28.07
N LYS A 599 -2.85 -16.78 27.17
CA LYS A 599 -2.37 -17.24 25.86
C LYS A 599 -2.78 -16.30 24.76
N ILE A 600 -1.84 -16.00 23.85
CA ILE A 600 -2.16 -15.27 22.63
C ILE A 600 -3.03 -16.19 21.75
N VAL A 601 -4.25 -15.75 21.47
CA VAL A 601 -5.23 -16.48 20.65
C VAL A 601 -5.51 -15.78 19.32
N GLY A 602 -4.97 -14.58 19.10
CA GLY A 602 -5.20 -13.82 17.88
C GLY A 602 -4.58 -12.44 17.86
N TYR A 603 -4.97 -11.66 16.90
CA TYR A 603 -4.47 -10.28 16.69
C TYR A 603 -5.53 -9.40 16.04
N SER A 604 -5.49 -8.09 16.34
CA SER A 604 -6.35 -7.08 15.72
C SER A 604 -5.89 -6.77 14.29
N THR A 605 -6.83 -6.41 13.40
CA THR A 605 -6.52 -5.96 12.04
C THR A 605 -6.91 -4.49 11.85
N SER A 606 -8.18 -4.16 11.89
CA SER A 606 -8.65 -2.76 11.86
C SER A 606 -9.28 -2.39 13.18
N SER A 607 -8.94 -1.23 13.70
CA SER A 607 -9.46 -0.75 14.98
C SER A 607 -9.81 0.73 14.90
N ASN A 608 -10.87 1.15 15.57
CA ASN A 608 -11.24 2.55 15.67
C ASN A 608 -12.24 2.79 16.81
N TYR A 609 -12.47 4.06 17.14
CA TYR A 609 -13.57 4.45 18.01
C TYR A 609 -14.85 4.68 17.17
N SER A 610 -15.88 3.87 17.39
CA SER A 610 -17.19 4.08 16.79
C SER A 610 -17.94 5.21 17.49
N PHE A 611 -18.23 6.27 16.77
CA PHE A 611 -19.05 7.37 17.29
C PHE A 611 -20.54 7.05 17.31
N CYS A 612 -21.00 6.09 16.48
CA CYS A 612 -22.39 5.66 16.44
C CYS A 612 -22.72 4.73 17.61
N TYR A 613 -21.78 3.83 17.97
CA TYR A 613 -21.98 2.90 19.10
C TYR A 613 -21.39 3.43 20.41
N ASN A 614 -20.62 4.52 20.36
CA ASN A 614 -19.91 5.11 21.49
C ASN A 614 -19.00 4.10 22.21
N LYS A 615 -18.22 3.33 21.42
CA LYS A 615 -17.31 2.26 21.87
C LYS A 615 -16.09 2.15 20.97
N ASN A 616 -14.99 1.65 21.54
CA ASN A 616 -13.88 1.13 20.74
C ASN A 616 -14.30 -0.22 20.13
N ILE A 617 -14.06 -0.36 18.84
CA ILE A 617 -14.34 -1.59 18.06
C ILE A 617 -13.09 -2.00 17.29
N CYS A 618 -12.92 -3.29 17.09
CA CYS A 618 -11.85 -3.82 16.25
C CYS A 618 -12.30 -5.09 15.51
N LEU A 619 -11.78 -5.26 14.30
CA LEU A 619 -11.73 -6.54 13.63
C LEU A 619 -10.50 -7.30 14.11
N ALA A 620 -10.64 -8.59 14.35
CA ALA A 620 -9.54 -9.42 14.80
C ALA A 620 -9.71 -10.88 14.37
N TYR A 621 -8.61 -11.52 14.04
CA TYR A 621 -8.54 -12.97 13.89
C TYR A 621 -8.36 -13.62 15.28
N ILE A 622 -9.17 -14.64 15.56
CA ILE A 622 -9.07 -15.46 16.77
C ILE A 622 -9.17 -16.93 16.40
#